data_1dddd50244f38c97dcc314677aba40fe
#
_entry.id   1dddd50244f38c97dcc314677aba40fe
#
_cell.length_a   1.000
_cell.length_b   1.000
_cell.length_c   1.000
_cell.angle_alpha   90.00
_cell.angle_beta   90.00
_cell.angle_gamma   90.00
#
_symmetry.space_group_name_H-M   'P 1'
#
loop_
_entity.id
_entity.type
_entity.pdbx_description
1 polymer ?
#
loop_
_entity_poly.entity_id
_entity_poly.type
_entity_poly.pdbx_seq_one_letter_code
_entity_poly.pdbx_strand_id
1 'polypeptide(L)'
;MNTGIALLAFAYVLSQFFRAFLAVLSPFLGADIGASPEDLAFASGLWFLTFAAMQPPVGWALDTIGPRRTAAVLLLLGGGGGAAVFAAATAPIHVTIAMGLIGIGCAPVLMASYYIFALEHPPARFATLAALMVVVGMLGNLVASYPMTLAAETMGWRAALWGLGAMSAATAVGIWTFVRDPAKATDGAKGSFLDVLKIRALWFIFPLMLVSYAEVGALR
;
A
#
# COMPACT_ATOMS: atom_id res chain seq x y z
N MET A 1 14.48 3.48 -17.43
CA MET A 1 13.38 2.98 -16.57
C MET A 1 12.09 3.53 -17.19
N ASN A 2 11.16 2.67 -17.58
CA ASN A 2 9.92 3.13 -18.21
C ASN A 2 9.12 3.95 -17.18
N THR A 3 8.51 5.07 -17.62
CA THR A 3 7.71 5.95 -16.75
C THR A 3 6.69 5.19 -15.90
N GLY A 4 6.09 4.13 -16.45
CA GLY A 4 5.16 3.28 -15.72
C GLY A 4 5.78 2.57 -14.51
N ILE A 5 7.01 2.04 -14.65
CA ILE A 5 7.73 1.39 -13.54
C ILE A 5 8.09 2.43 -12.45
N ALA A 6 8.50 3.63 -12.85
CA ALA A 6 8.81 4.70 -11.91
C ALA A 6 7.57 5.12 -11.10
N LEU A 7 6.39 5.21 -11.74
CA LEU A 7 5.12 5.52 -11.07
C LEU A 7 4.67 4.41 -10.11
N LEU A 8 4.84 3.15 -10.49
CA LEU A 8 4.56 2.01 -9.60
C LEU A 8 5.52 2.00 -8.40
N ALA A 9 6.80 2.29 -8.62
CA ALA A 9 7.78 2.41 -7.54
C ALA A 9 7.43 3.56 -6.59
N PHE A 10 7.03 4.71 -7.12
CA PHE A 10 6.58 5.84 -6.32
C PHE A 10 5.29 5.54 -5.55
N ALA A 11 4.32 4.85 -6.18
CA ALA A 11 3.12 4.38 -5.49
C ALA A 11 3.47 3.44 -4.32
N TYR A 12 4.50 2.62 -4.48
CA TYR A 12 4.96 1.75 -3.39
C TYR A 12 5.66 2.54 -2.27
N VAL A 13 6.40 3.61 -2.60
CA VAL A 13 6.90 4.56 -1.60
C VAL A 13 5.75 5.16 -0.79
N LEU A 14 4.66 5.60 -1.46
CA LEU A 14 3.47 6.11 -0.78
C LEU A 14 2.79 5.04 0.09
N SER A 15 2.70 3.80 -0.40
CA SER A 15 2.14 2.70 0.39
C SER A 15 2.93 2.42 1.67
N GLN A 16 4.26 2.43 1.59
CA GLN A 16 5.13 2.26 2.75
C GLN A 16 5.09 3.48 3.69
N PHE A 17 4.95 4.67 3.15
CA PHE A 17 4.71 5.88 3.92
C PHE A 17 3.42 5.76 4.74
N PHE A 18 2.30 5.41 4.10
CA PHE A 18 1.01 5.24 4.76
C PHE A 18 0.97 4.11 5.79
N ARG A 19 1.92 3.22 5.78
CA ARG A 19 2.09 2.19 6.80
C ARG A 19 2.72 2.73 8.10
N ALA A 20 3.56 3.79 8.00
CA ALA A 20 4.43 4.22 9.09
C ALA A 20 4.04 5.59 9.70
N PHE A 21 3.38 6.46 8.95
CA PHE A 21 3.18 7.87 9.31
C PHE A 21 2.30 8.10 10.54
N LEU A 22 1.39 7.18 10.87
CA LEU A 22 0.43 7.35 11.95
C LEU A 22 1.10 7.51 13.32
N ALA A 23 2.18 6.77 13.56
CA ALA A 23 2.93 6.86 14.81
C ALA A 23 3.51 8.26 15.04
N VAL A 24 3.97 8.90 13.96
CA VAL A 24 4.55 10.25 14.00
C VAL A 24 3.48 11.31 14.26
N LEU A 25 2.25 11.10 13.79
CA LEU A 25 1.13 12.02 14.01
C LEU A 25 0.46 11.86 15.38
N SER A 26 0.78 10.82 16.14
CA SER A 26 0.13 10.53 17.42
C SER A 26 0.05 11.74 18.36
N PRO A 27 1.11 12.54 18.62
CA PRO A 27 1.03 13.70 19.50
C PRO A 27 0.06 14.78 18.99
N PHE A 28 0.05 15.02 17.67
CA PHE A 28 -0.80 16.02 17.03
C PHE A 28 -2.27 15.61 17.08
N LEU A 29 -2.57 14.34 16.86
CA LEU A 29 -3.92 13.80 16.89
C LEU A 29 -4.48 13.75 18.32
N GLY A 30 -3.63 13.41 19.29
CA GLY A 30 -4.00 13.46 20.70
C GLY A 30 -4.38 14.87 21.15
N ALA A 31 -3.60 15.88 20.76
CA ALA A 31 -3.84 17.28 21.12
C ALA A 31 -5.06 17.90 20.42
N ASP A 32 -5.31 17.54 19.16
CA ASP A 32 -6.29 18.25 18.30
C ASP A 32 -7.67 17.59 18.29
N ILE A 33 -7.73 16.25 18.25
CA ILE A 33 -8.99 15.50 18.17
C ILE A 33 -9.20 14.52 19.33
N GLY A 34 -8.32 14.56 20.34
CA GLY A 34 -8.43 13.71 21.53
C GLY A 34 -8.22 12.23 21.27
N ALA A 35 -7.46 11.86 20.21
CA ALA A 35 -7.19 10.47 19.89
C ALA A 35 -6.28 9.84 20.95
N SER A 36 -6.74 8.75 21.57
CA SER A 36 -5.97 7.98 22.52
C SER A 36 -4.95 7.07 21.82
N PRO A 37 -3.90 6.59 22.52
CA PRO A 37 -3.00 5.58 21.98
C PRO A 37 -3.73 4.31 21.52
N GLU A 38 -4.79 3.92 22.22
CA GLU A 38 -5.62 2.77 21.88
C GLU A 38 -6.39 2.97 20.57
N ASP A 39 -6.95 4.17 20.34
CA ASP A 39 -7.61 4.52 19.07
C ASP A 39 -6.65 4.43 17.90
N LEU A 40 -5.42 4.94 18.07
CA LEU A 40 -4.40 4.92 17.03
C LEU A 40 -3.84 3.51 16.78
N ALA A 41 -3.70 2.70 17.83
CA ALA A 41 -3.33 1.29 17.69
C ALA A 41 -4.42 0.52 16.93
N PHE A 42 -5.69 0.76 17.26
CA PHE A 42 -6.82 0.15 16.54
C PHE A 42 -6.88 0.59 15.07
N ALA A 43 -6.71 1.88 14.80
CA ALA A 43 -6.66 2.44 13.45
C ALA A 43 -5.51 1.82 12.62
N SER A 44 -4.33 1.68 13.22
CA SER A 44 -3.20 0.99 12.60
C SER A 44 -3.50 -0.49 12.32
N GLY A 45 -4.09 -1.19 13.30
CA GLY A 45 -4.52 -2.57 13.15
C GLY A 45 -5.54 -2.75 12.00
N LEU A 46 -6.48 -1.82 11.87
CA LEU A 46 -7.48 -1.83 10.79
C LEU A 46 -6.83 -1.64 9.41
N TRP A 47 -5.78 -0.81 9.31
CA TRP A 47 -5.01 -0.69 8.07
C TRP A 47 -4.44 -2.05 7.64
N PHE A 48 -3.78 -2.78 8.55
CA PHE A 48 -3.23 -4.11 8.26
C PHE A 48 -4.31 -5.12 7.93
N LEU A 49 -5.43 -5.09 8.65
CA LEU A 49 -6.56 -5.99 8.45
C LEU A 49 -7.18 -5.80 7.06
N THR A 50 -7.48 -4.56 6.68
CA THR A 50 -8.08 -4.24 5.37
C THR A 50 -7.10 -4.50 4.24
N PHE A 51 -5.81 -4.17 4.42
CA PHE A 51 -4.76 -4.51 3.47
C PHE A 51 -4.68 -6.03 3.23
N ALA A 52 -4.68 -6.83 4.29
CA ALA A 52 -4.64 -8.29 4.18
C ALA A 52 -5.92 -8.87 3.57
N ALA A 53 -7.09 -8.38 3.99
CA ALA A 53 -8.38 -8.82 3.47
C ALA A 53 -8.54 -8.53 1.97
N MET A 54 -7.89 -7.47 1.49
CA MET A 54 -7.92 -7.10 0.07
C MET A 54 -6.98 -7.93 -0.82
N GLN A 55 -6.07 -8.74 -0.26
CA GLN A 55 -5.13 -9.52 -1.09
C GLN A 55 -5.86 -10.48 -2.06
N PRO A 56 -6.85 -11.33 -1.63
CA PRO A 56 -7.57 -12.18 -2.56
C PRO A 56 -8.39 -11.41 -3.60
N PRO A 57 -9.22 -10.40 -3.25
CA PRO A 57 -9.92 -9.57 -4.25
C PRO A 57 -8.99 -8.89 -5.24
N VAL A 58 -7.85 -8.38 -4.77
CA VAL A 58 -6.84 -7.74 -5.63
C VAL A 58 -6.24 -8.76 -6.59
N GLY A 59 -5.86 -9.95 -6.12
CA GLY A 59 -5.37 -11.02 -6.98
C GLY A 59 -6.35 -11.33 -8.12
N TRP A 60 -7.62 -11.53 -7.79
CA TRP A 60 -8.68 -11.73 -8.79
C TRP A 60 -8.81 -10.55 -9.76
N ALA A 61 -8.74 -9.32 -9.27
CA ALA A 61 -8.85 -8.12 -10.08
C ALA A 61 -7.65 -7.95 -11.03
N LEU A 62 -6.44 -8.31 -10.60
CA LEU A 62 -5.25 -8.30 -11.45
C LEU A 62 -5.41 -9.24 -12.65
N ASP A 63 -5.98 -10.43 -12.43
CA ASP A 63 -6.18 -11.42 -13.50
C ASP A 63 -7.33 -11.07 -14.45
N THR A 64 -8.40 -10.45 -13.94
CA THR A 64 -9.63 -10.19 -14.72
C THR A 64 -9.71 -8.78 -15.29
N ILE A 65 -9.43 -7.77 -14.48
CA ILE A 65 -9.53 -6.34 -14.82
C ILE A 65 -8.21 -5.83 -15.38
N GLY A 66 -7.09 -6.28 -14.79
CA GLY A 66 -5.73 -5.90 -15.14
C GLY A 66 -5.05 -5.00 -14.09
N PRO A 67 -3.71 -5.03 -14.04
CA PRO A 67 -2.92 -4.35 -12.99
C PRO A 67 -3.06 -2.82 -13.02
N ARG A 68 -3.09 -2.21 -14.21
CA ARG A 68 -3.22 -0.76 -14.39
C ARG A 68 -4.48 -0.21 -13.72
N ARG A 69 -5.63 -0.77 -14.08
CA ARG A 69 -6.92 -0.28 -13.58
C ARG A 69 -7.10 -0.56 -12.11
N THR A 70 -6.73 -1.76 -11.67
CA THR A 70 -6.82 -2.17 -10.27
C THR A 70 -5.98 -1.28 -9.37
N ALA A 71 -4.70 -1.07 -9.71
CA ALA A 71 -3.82 -0.22 -8.92
C ALA A 71 -4.26 1.24 -8.92
N ALA A 72 -4.60 1.80 -10.08
CA ALA A 72 -5.00 3.20 -10.20
C ALA A 72 -6.29 3.50 -9.44
N VAL A 73 -7.34 2.69 -9.60
CA VAL A 73 -8.64 2.94 -8.96
C VAL A 73 -8.55 2.78 -7.44
N LEU A 74 -7.93 1.72 -6.97
CA LEU A 74 -7.82 1.50 -5.53
C LEU A 74 -6.89 2.51 -4.86
N LEU A 75 -5.78 2.91 -5.49
CA LEU A 75 -4.91 3.96 -4.96
C LEU A 75 -5.62 5.33 -4.94
N LEU A 76 -6.44 5.64 -5.96
CA LEU A 76 -7.20 6.89 -6.00
C LEU A 76 -8.25 6.94 -4.88
N LEU A 77 -9.09 5.92 -4.80
CA LEU A 77 -10.22 5.89 -3.88
C LEU A 77 -9.77 5.60 -2.45
N GLY A 78 -8.92 4.60 -2.24
CA GLY A 78 -8.46 4.21 -0.91
C GLY A 78 -7.29 5.07 -0.44
N GLY A 79 -6.21 5.21 -1.22
CA GLY A 79 -5.06 6.03 -0.84
C GLY A 79 -5.38 7.52 -0.82
N GLY A 80 -5.83 8.07 -1.94
CA GLY A 80 -6.18 9.48 -2.08
C GLY A 80 -7.43 9.85 -1.27
N GLY A 81 -8.54 9.12 -1.45
CA GLY A 81 -9.78 9.35 -0.71
C GLY A 81 -9.63 9.12 0.79
N GLY A 82 -8.92 8.06 1.20
CA GLY A 82 -8.63 7.80 2.61
C GLY A 82 -7.79 8.90 3.25
N ALA A 83 -6.77 9.43 2.57
CA ALA A 83 -5.99 10.57 3.05
C ALA A 83 -6.85 11.84 3.18
N ALA A 84 -7.80 12.07 2.27
CA ALA A 84 -8.74 13.17 2.35
C ALA A 84 -9.70 13.03 3.57
N VAL A 85 -10.22 11.83 3.82
CA VAL A 85 -11.03 11.54 5.02
C VAL A 85 -10.21 11.77 6.29
N PHE A 86 -8.94 11.35 6.29
CA PHE A 86 -8.03 11.60 7.40
C PHE A 86 -7.81 13.09 7.63
N ALA A 87 -7.50 13.85 6.59
CA ALA A 87 -7.27 15.30 6.67
C ALA A 87 -8.49 16.06 7.20
N ALA A 88 -9.70 15.58 6.90
CA ALA A 88 -10.97 16.13 7.39
C ALA A 88 -11.41 15.59 8.76
N ALA A 89 -10.59 14.75 9.42
CA ALA A 89 -10.95 14.12 10.68
C ALA A 89 -11.20 15.13 11.81
N THR A 90 -12.30 14.96 12.52
CA THR A 90 -12.70 15.75 13.70
C THR A 90 -12.90 14.88 14.95
N ALA A 91 -12.77 13.57 14.79
CA ALA A 91 -12.88 12.60 15.87
C ALA A 91 -11.99 11.37 15.55
N PRO A 92 -11.55 10.59 16.56
CA PRO A 92 -10.70 9.40 16.37
C PRO A 92 -11.28 8.38 15.42
N ILE A 93 -12.60 8.21 15.39
CA ILE A 93 -13.28 7.27 14.48
C ILE A 93 -13.03 7.61 12.99
N HIS A 94 -12.90 8.89 12.63
CA HIS A 94 -12.60 9.29 11.26
C HIS A 94 -11.21 8.84 10.85
N VAL A 95 -10.24 8.90 11.78
CA VAL A 95 -8.87 8.38 11.57
C VAL A 95 -8.91 6.87 11.33
N THR A 96 -9.69 6.14 12.10
CA THR A 96 -9.86 4.68 11.96
C THR A 96 -10.44 4.33 10.59
N ILE A 97 -11.51 5.00 10.16
CA ILE A 97 -12.12 4.80 8.83
C ILE A 97 -11.11 5.13 7.72
N ALA A 98 -10.40 6.24 7.85
CA ALA A 98 -9.39 6.67 6.89
C ALA A 98 -8.26 5.64 6.75
N MET A 99 -7.76 5.11 7.85
CA MET A 99 -6.73 4.08 7.85
C MET A 99 -7.20 2.78 7.17
N GLY A 100 -8.45 2.38 7.42
CA GLY A 100 -9.05 1.25 6.71
C GLY A 100 -9.11 1.47 5.19
N LEU A 101 -9.55 2.66 4.74
CA LEU A 101 -9.58 3.03 3.32
C LEU A 101 -8.18 3.05 2.71
N ILE A 102 -7.20 3.63 3.40
CA ILE A 102 -5.80 3.68 2.95
C ILE A 102 -5.23 2.26 2.82
N GLY A 103 -5.54 1.36 3.75
CA GLY A 103 -5.15 -0.05 3.67
C GLY A 103 -5.67 -0.73 2.40
N ILE A 104 -6.95 -0.51 2.04
CA ILE A 104 -7.55 -0.97 0.79
C ILE A 104 -6.80 -0.38 -0.43
N GLY A 105 -6.50 0.92 -0.40
CA GLY A 105 -5.83 1.62 -1.49
C GLY A 105 -4.39 1.18 -1.74
N CYS A 106 -3.68 0.81 -0.68
CA CYS A 106 -2.29 0.36 -0.73
C CYS A 106 -2.14 -1.10 -1.17
N ALA A 107 -3.18 -1.93 -0.99
CA ALA A 107 -3.12 -3.37 -1.23
C ALA A 107 -2.64 -3.79 -2.65
N PRO A 108 -3.10 -3.16 -3.75
CA PRO A 108 -2.75 -3.60 -5.10
C PRO A 108 -1.34 -3.18 -5.55
N VAL A 109 -0.71 -2.20 -4.92
CA VAL A 109 0.44 -1.47 -5.48
C VAL A 109 1.64 -2.41 -5.74
N LEU A 110 2.06 -3.17 -4.74
CA LEU A 110 3.19 -4.09 -4.89
C LEU A 110 2.81 -5.30 -5.74
N MET A 111 1.61 -5.84 -5.55
CA MET A 111 1.13 -6.99 -6.33
C MET A 111 1.02 -6.67 -7.82
N ALA A 112 0.47 -5.50 -8.18
CA ALA A 112 0.39 -5.06 -9.57
C ALA A 112 1.78 -4.90 -10.20
N SER A 113 2.73 -4.37 -9.44
CA SER A 113 4.11 -4.22 -9.89
C SER A 113 4.75 -5.59 -10.19
N TYR A 114 4.64 -6.53 -9.26
CA TYR A 114 5.17 -7.88 -9.42
C TYR A 114 4.47 -8.65 -10.53
N TYR A 115 3.16 -8.48 -10.67
CA TYR A 115 2.38 -9.08 -11.75
C TYR A 115 2.90 -8.63 -13.13
N ILE A 116 3.10 -7.33 -13.32
CA ILE A 116 3.65 -6.77 -14.57
C ILE A 116 5.07 -7.30 -14.81
N PHE A 117 5.93 -7.27 -13.78
CA PHE A 117 7.32 -7.71 -13.93
C PHE A 117 7.43 -9.19 -14.27
N ALA A 118 6.57 -10.04 -13.68
CA ALA A 118 6.56 -11.47 -13.94
C ALA A 118 6.16 -11.81 -15.38
N LEU A 119 5.26 -11.02 -15.98
CA LEU A 119 4.79 -11.23 -17.34
C LEU A 119 5.70 -10.60 -18.42
N GLU A 120 6.37 -9.48 -18.10
CA GLU A 120 7.15 -8.73 -19.08
C GLU A 120 8.66 -9.03 -19.05
N HIS A 121 9.16 -9.67 -17.99
CA HIS A 121 10.59 -9.84 -17.81
C HIS A 121 10.99 -11.29 -17.46
N PRO A 122 12.17 -11.73 -17.92
CA PRO A 122 12.72 -13.04 -17.55
C PRO A 122 13.03 -13.09 -16.04
N PRO A 123 13.07 -14.30 -15.42
CA PRO A 123 13.19 -14.48 -13.96
C PRO A 123 14.34 -13.71 -13.30
N ALA A 124 15.50 -13.62 -13.95
CA ALA A 124 16.65 -12.88 -13.41
C ALA A 124 16.38 -11.37 -13.32
N ARG A 125 15.70 -10.81 -14.32
CA ARG A 125 15.31 -9.40 -14.34
C ARG A 125 14.17 -9.11 -13.36
N PHE A 126 13.21 -10.02 -13.26
CA PHE A 126 12.15 -9.96 -12.26
C PHE A 126 12.74 -9.86 -10.85
N ALA A 127 13.68 -10.74 -10.48
CA ALA A 127 14.31 -10.72 -9.16
C ALA A 127 15.00 -9.38 -8.87
N THR A 128 15.70 -8.81 -9.84
CA THR A 128 16.36 -7.50 -9.70
C THR A 128 15.34 -6.37 -9.50
N LEU A 129 14.27 -6.34 -10.30
CA LEU A 129 13.22 -5.32 -10.18
C LEU A 129 12.45 -5.45 -8.88
N ALA A 130 12.17 -6.68 -8.44
CA ALA A 130 11.52 -6.95 -7.16
C ALA A 130 12.38 -6.46 -5.98
N ALA A 131 13.67 -6.74 -5.99
CA ALA A 131 14.60 -6.24 -4.98
C ALA A 131 14.67 -4.70 -4.98
N LEU A 132 14.74 -4.08 -6.16
CA LEU A 132 14.72 -2.62 -6.29
C LEU A 132 13.45 -2.00 -5.73
N MET A 133 12.29 -2.61 -5.98
CA MET A 133 11.01 -2.16 -5.41
C MET A 133 11.05 -2.12 -3.88
N VAL A 134 11.59 -3.17 -3.25
CA VAL A 134 11.70 -3.22 -1.79
C VAL A 134 12.62 -2.11 -1.27
N VAL A 135 13.80 -1.93 -1.88
CA VAL A 135 14.76 -0.87 -1.49
C VAL A 135 14.14 0.52 -1.64
N VAL A 136 13.51 0.79 -2.79
CA VAL A 136 12.84 2.08 -3.04
C VAL A 136 11.66 2.28 -2.08
N GLY A 137 10.93 1.23 -1.77
CA GLY A 137 9.83 1.29 -0.78
C GLY A 137 10.31 1.72 0.62
N MET A 138 11.51 1.33 1.03
CA MET A 138 12.08 1.75 2.32
C MET A 138 12.21 3.27 2.46
N LEU A 139 12.37 4.01 1.35
CA LEU A 139 12.34 5.47 1.35
C LEU A 139 11.01 6.00 1.87
N GLY A 140 9.90 5.30 1.63
CA GLY A 140 8.58 5.66 2.16
C GLY A 140 8.55 5.70 3.69
N ASN A 141 9.13 4.69 4.34
CA ASN A 141 9.24 4.67 5.81
C ASN A 141 10.14 5.80 6.33
N LEU A 142 11.23 6.09 5.62
CA LEU A 142 12.16 7.18 6.00
C LEU A 142 11.48 8.55 5.89
N VAL A 143 10.73 8.79 4.80
CA VAL A 143 9.99 10.05 4.59
C VAL A 143 8.79 10.15 5.55
N ALA A 144 8.23 9.04 5.99
CA ALA A 144 7.15 9.00 6.97
C ALA A 144 7.58 9.40 8.39
N SER A 145 8.88 9.46 8.69
CA SER A 145 9.41 9.87 9.99
C SER A 145 9.67 11.38 10.04
N TYR A 146 10.92 11.81 9.98
CA TYR A 146 11.30 13.21 10.16
C TYR A 146 10.64 14.19 9.16
N PRO A 147 10.58 13.94 7.84
CA PRO A 147 9.91 14.85 6.91
C PRO A 147 8.43 15.04 7.22
N MET A 148 7.71 13.99 7.67
CA MET A 148 6.32 14.10 8.06
C MET A 148 6.15 14.92 9.34
N THR A 149 7.02 14.73 10.34
CA THR A 149 7.04 15.58 11.56
C THR A 149 7.19 17.04 11.18
N LEU A 150 8.19 17.38 10.37
CA LEU A 150 8.46 18.74 9.93
C LEU A 150 7.27 19.34 9.17
N ALA A 151 6.63 18.58 8.29
CA ALA A 151 5.44 19.02 7.59
C ALA A 151 4.26 19.28 8.56
N ALA A 152 4.06 18.39 9.54
CA ALA A 152 3.02 18.57 10.56
C ALA A 152 3.26 19.80 11.45
N GLU A 153 4.52 20.09 11.81
CA GLU A 153 4.89 21.24 12.63
C GLU A 153 4.77 22.57 11.85
N THR A 154 5.14 22.59 10.58
CA THR A 154 5.22 23.84 9.79
C THR A 154 3.90 24.23 9.13
N MET A 155 3.18 23.27 8.55
CA MET A 155 1.94 23.54 7.81
C MET A 155 0.69 22.91 8.45
N GLY A 156 0.88 22.14 9.53
CA GLY A 156 -0.18 21.37 10.18
C GLY A 156 -0.41 20.01 9.51
N TRP A 157 -0.76 19.04 10.34
CA TRP A 157 -0.97 17.65 9.89
C TRP A 157 -2.09 17.51 8.84
N ARG A 158 -3.15 18.33 8.92
CA ARG A 158 -4.24 18.33 7.94
C ARG A 158 -3.76 18.72 6.55
N ALA A 159 -3.00 19.83 6.44
CA ALA A 159 -2.47 20.29 5.16
C ALA A 159 -1.47 19.27 4.56
N ALA A 160 -0.63 18.67 5.40
CA ALA A 160 0.27 17.59 4.97
C ALA A 160 -0.51 16.39 4.40
N LEU A 161 -1.61 16.00 5.02
CA LEU A 161 -2.44 14.88 4.53
C LEU A 161 -3.24 15.23 3.27
N TRP A 162 -3.72 16.46 3.12
CA TRP A 162 -4.28 16.91 1.83
C TRP A 162 -3.24 16.83 0.72
N GLY A 163 -1.99 17.24 0.98
CA GLY A 163 -0.88 17.10 0.05
C GLY A 163 -0.60 15.64 -0.34
N LEU A 164 -0.61 14.73 0.65
CA LEU A 164 -0.44 13.28 0.41
C LEU A 164 -1.60 12.70 -0.38
N GLY A 165 -2.81 13.11 -0.09
CA GLY A 165 -3.99 12.71 -0.85
C GLY A 165 -3.91 13.15 -2.31
N ALA A 166 -3.53 14.40 -2.56
CA ALA A 166 -3.32 14.93 -3.91
C ALA A 166 -2.18 14.18 -4.64
N MET A 167 -1.09 13.88 -3.94
CA MET A 167 0.04 13.12 -4.49
C MET A 167 -0.36 11.68 -4.85
N SER A 168 -1.17 11.03 -4.00
CA SER A 168 -1.73 9.70 -4.28
C SER A 168 -2.66 9.74 -5.49
N ALA A 169 -3.53 10.75 -5.58
CA ALA A 169 -4.42 10.92 -6.72
C ALA A 169 -3.64 11.19 -8.02
N ALA A 170 -2.64 12.06 -7.99
CA ALA A 170 -1.78 12.32 -9.15
C ALA A 170 -1.02 11.06 -9.60
N THR A 171 -0.52 10.27 -8.64
CA THR A 171 0.14 9.00 -8.91
C THR A 171 -0.83 7.98 -9.53
N ALA A 172 -2.05 7.90 -9.03
CA ALA A 172 -3.09 7.02 -9.57
C ALA A 172 -3.46 7.40 -11.02
N VAL A 173 -3.61 8.70 -11.31
CA VAL A 173 -3.82 9.20 -12.68
C VAL A 173 -2.61 8.89 -13.56
N GLY A 174 -1.39 9.05 -13.04
CA GLY A 174 -0.16 8.67 -13.73
C GLY A 174 -0.11 7.17 -14.05
N ILE A 175 -0.46 6.30 -13.11
CA ILE A 175 -0.56 4.86 -13.35
C ILE A 175 -1.60 4.57 -14.44
N TRP A 176 -2.77 5.18 -14.36
CA TRP A 176 -3.83 5.01 -15.35
C TRP A 176 -3.38 5.38 -16.76
N THR A 177 -2.58 6.42 -16.93
CA THR A 177 -2.17 6.97 -18.22
C THR A 177 -0.90 6.31 -18.79
N PHE A 178 0.09 6.02 -17.95
CA PHE A 178 1.43 5.60 -18.41
C PHE A 178 1.74 4.12 -18.18
N VAL A 179 1.03 3.43 -17.28
CA VAL A 179 1.19 1.99 -17.13
C VAL A 179 0.37 1.28 -18.20
N ARG A 180 0.94 0.25 -18.80
CA ARG A 180 0.24 -0.61 -19.76
C ARG A 180 -0.09 -1.94 -19.09
N ASP A 181 -1.30 -2.44 -19.37
CA ASP A 181 -1.61 -3.80 -18.97
C ASP A 181 -0.81 -4.77 -19.85
N PRO A 182 -0.11 -5.75 -19.28
CA PRO A 182 0.58 -6.77 -20.07
C PRO A 182 -0.43 -7.58 -20.89
N ALA A 183 0.02 -8.15 -22.00
CA ALA A 183 -0.81 -9.06 -22.78
C ALA A 183 -1.27 -10.21 -21.87
N LYS A 184 -2.59 -10.45 -21.83
CA LYS A 184 -3.13 -11.57 -21.05
C LYS A 184 -2.51 -12.87 -21.55
N ALA A 185 -1.99 -13.67 -20.64
CA ALA A 185 -1.55 -15.02 -20.98
C ALA A 185 -2.77 -15.79 -21.52
N THR A 186 -2.76 -16.10 -22.81
CA THR A 186 -3.89 -16.71 -23.53
C THR A 186 -4.17 -18.14 -23.14
N ASP A 187 -3.25 -18.79 -22.39
CA ASP A 187 -3.30 -20.22 -22.06
C ASP A 187 -3.14 -20.55 -20.56
N GLY A 188 -3.33 -19.58 -19.67
CA GLY A 188 -3.38 -19.88 -18.23
C GLY A 188 -4.71 -20.48 -17.86
N ALA A 189 -4.72 -21.76 -17.46
CA ALA A 189 -5.85 -22.33 -16.74
C ALA A 189 -6.25 -21.32 -15.64
N LYS A 190 -7.54 -20.94 -15.59
CA LYS A 190 -8.06 -20.09 -14.52
C LYS A 190 -7.84 -20.82 -13.19
N GLY A 191 -6.68 -20.60 -12.57
CA GLY A 191 -6.35 -21.20 -11.29
C GLY A 191 -7.36 -20.72 -10.26
N SER A 192 -8.02 -21.66 -9.60
CA SER A 192 -8.88 -21.34 -8.48
C SER A 192 -8.01 -21.05 -7.26
N PHE A 193 -8.41 -20.07 -6.45
CA PHE A 193 -7.80 -19.84 -5.12
C PHE A 193 -7.70 -21.13 -4.31
N LEU A 194 -8.70 -22.03 -4.45
CA LEU A 194 -8.70 -23.35 -3.81
C LEU A 194 -7.59 -24.28 -4.32
N ASP A 195 -7.14 -24.13 -5.57
CA ASP A 195 -6.05 -24.94 -6.11
C ASP A 195 -4.70 -24.49 -5.53
N VAL A 196 -4.54 -23.21 -5.24
CA VAL A 196 -3.38 -22.69 -4.53
C VAL A 196 -3.29 -23.26 -3.12
N LEU A 197 -4.42 -23.37 -2.39
CA LEU A 197 -4.45 -23.94 -1.05
C LEU A 197 -4.10 -25.45 -1.02
N LYS A 198 -4.24 -26.17 -2.13
CA LYS A 198 -3.85 -27.58 -2.26
C LYS A 198 -2.34 -27.78 -2.40
N ILE A 199 -1.57 -26.72 -2.67
CA ILE A 199 -0.12 -26.81 -2.82
C ILE A 199 0.53 -27.02 -1.45
N ARG A 200 0.97 -28.23 -1.16
CA ARG A 200 1.58 -28.59 0.14
C ARG A 200 2.74 -27.70 0.56
N ALA A 201 3.56 -27.24 -0.41
CA ALA A 201 4.69 -26.39 -0.14
C ALA A 201 4.31 -25.05 0.53
N LEU A 202 3.11 -24.53 0.26
CA LEU A 202 2.63 -23.27 0.86
C LEU A 202 2.45 -23.42 2.38
N TRP A 203 1.98 -24.55 2.85
CA TRP A 203 1.75 -24.79 4.27
C TRP A 203 3.04 -24.84 5.09
N PHE A 204 4.19 -25.08 4.46
CA PHE A 204 5.52 -24.98 5.09
C PHE A 204 6.07 -23.55 5.00
N ILE A 205 5.74 -22.80 3.95
CA ILE A 205 6.21 -21.44 3.75
C ILE A 205 5.47 -20.47 4.67
N PHE A 206 4.16 -20.66 4.92
CA PHE A 206 3.38 -19.77 5.77
C PHE A 206 3.92 -19.62 7.20
N PRO A 207 4.20 -20.70 7.96
CA PRO A 207 4.78 -20.57 9.29
C PRO A 207 6.16 -19.89 9.28
N LEU A 208 6.99 -20.20 8.28
CA LEU A 208 8.31 -19.58 8.14
C LEU A 208 8.21 -18.07 7.93
N MET A 209 7.29 -17.63 7.07
CA MET A 209 7.02 -16.21 6.86
C MET A 209 6.46 -15.55 8.12
N LEU A 210 5.56 -16.21 8.84
CA LEU A 210 4.95 -15.68 10.05
C LEU A 210 6.00 -15.47 11.14
N VAL A 211 6.92 -16.42 11.33
CA VAL A 211 8.03 -16.29 12.28
C VAL A 211 8.97 -15.14 11.87
N SER A 212 9.36 -15.07 10.60
CA SER A 212 10.23 -14.00 10.09
C SER A 212 9.63 -12.61 10.26
N TYR A 213 8.31 -12.46 10.07
CA TYR A 213 7.63 -11.18 10.31
C TYR A 213 7.44 -10.86 11.78
N ALA A 214 7.23 -11.87 12.64
CA ALA A 214 7.10 -11.70 14.08
C ALA A 214 8.42 -11.21 14.71
N GLU A 215 9.57 -11.74 14.27
CA GLU A 215 10.88 -11.25 14.71
C GLU A 215 11.11 -9.77 14.37
N VAL A 216 10.76 -9.35 13.16
CA VAL A 216 10.87 -7.95 12.74
C VAL A 216 9.92 -7.04 13.54
N GLY A 217 8.75 -7.56 13.96
CA GLY A 217 7.79 -6.84 14.80
C GLY A 217 8.24 -6.73 16.28
N ALA A 218 8.95 -7.74 16.79
CA ALA A 218 9.41 -7.76 18.18
C ALA A 218 10.65 -6.89 18.43
N LEU A 219 11.39 -6.51 17.36
CA LEU A 219 12.57 -5.65 17.42
C LEU A 219 12.28 -4.15 17.25
N ARG A 220 11.01 -3.77 17.17
CA ARG A 220 10.53 -2.38 17.07
C ARG A 220 9.74 -1.94 18.28
#